data_4b2ca883baf6456791569675d910aa5a
#
_entry.id   4b2ca883baf6456791569675d910aa5a
#
_cell.length_a   1.000
_cell.length_b   1.000
_cell.length_c   1.000
_cell.angle_alpha   90.00
_cell.angle_beta   90.00
_cell.angle_gamma   90.00
#
_symmetry.space_group_name_H-M   'P 1'
#
loop_
_entity.id
_entity.type
_entity.pdbx_description
1 polymer ?
#
loop_
_entity_poly.entity_id
_entity_poly.type
_entity_poly.pdbx_seq_one_letter_code
_entity_poly.pdbx_strand_id
1 'polypeptide(L)'
;MSKLEWDKTGERLYETGIDHGVLYPYASGAPGTGVAWNGLTSVTESPSGAESNPQYADNIKYLNLRSAEEFGGTIEAFTYPEEWGECDGSKSPSKGVYFGQQTRKMFGLAYRTKLGNDTDGDDYGYILHLVYGATASPSERQYQTINDSPEPVTFSWEFDTQAVAVEGYKPVAHIEINSKLVDAQKLAAFEKKLYGDTDTEPSLPLPAEVLTLFPAS
;
A
#
# COMPACT_ATOMS: atom_id res chain seq x y z
N MET A 1 -38.35 11.65 -5.13
CA MET A 1 -37.10 12.36 -4.91
C MET A 1 -36.80 12.25 -3.43
N SER A 2 -35.66 11.64 -3.08
CA SER A 2 -35.24 11.50 -1.68
C SER A 2 -34.58 12.82 -1.22
N LYS A 3 -34.97 13.30 -0.03
CA LYS A 3 -34.32 14.43 0.62
C LYS A 3 -32.94 13.99 1.11
N LEU A 4 -31.93 14.83 0.92
CA LEU A 4 -30.61 14.59 1.50
C LEU A 4 -30.70 14.69 3.03
N GLU A 5 -30.07 13.75 3.72
CA GLU A 5 -29.95 13.72 5.17
C GLU A 5 -28.47 13.51 5.52
N TRP A 6 -28.00 14.25 6.51
CA TRP A 6 -26.60 14.22 6.98
C TRP A 6 -26.52 13.69 8.39
N ASP A 7 -25.35 13.20 8.77
CA ASP A 7 -24.98 12.82 10.14
C ASP A 7 -25.93 11.81 10.80
N LYS A 8 -26.48 10.88 10.03
CA LYS A 8 -27.28 9.79 10.60
C LYS A 8 -26.44 8.93 11.53
N THR A 9 -27.03 8.52 12.63
CA THR A 9 -26.41 7.60 13.58
C THR A 9 -26.10 6.27 12.87
N GLY A 10 -24.84 5.78 13.02
CA GLY A 10 -24.32 4.59 12.34
C GLY A 10 -23.71 4.86 10.97
N GLU A 11 -23.91 6.05 10.38
CA GLU A 11 -23.36 6.43 9.06
C GLU A 11 -22.18 7.42 9.19
N ARG A 12 -21.72 7.76 10.40
CA ARG A 12 -20.56 8.64 10.65
C ARG A 12 -19.29 7.81 10.62
N LEU A 13 -18.76 7.59 9.40
CA LEU A 13 -17.60 6.75 9.16
C LEU A 13 -16.29 7.52 9.38
N TYR A 14 -15.28 6.83 9.87
CA TYR A 14 -13.91 7.31 9.98
C TYR A 14 -12.91 6.18 9.78
N GLU A 15 -11.72 6.50 9.33
CA GLU A 15 -10.61 5.57 9.23
C GLU A 15 -9.57 5.87 10.30
N THR A 16 -8.96 4.81 10.84
CA THR A 16 -7.91 4.92 11.85
C THR A 16 -7.04 3.67 11.86
N GLY A 17 -5.86 3.79 12.47
CA GLY A 17 -4.93 2.69 12.69
C GLY A 17 -4.41 2.07 11.40
N ILE A 18 -3.36 1.28 11.55
CA ILE A 18 -2.78 0.45 10.50
C ILE A 18 -2.38 -0.88 11.10
N ASP A 19 -2.67 -1.97 10.41
CA ASP A 19 -2.26 -3.31 10.82
C ASP A 19 -2.10 -4.25 9.62
N HIS A 20 -1.78 -5.52 9.88
CA HIS A 20 -1.68 -6.60 8.88
C HIS A 20 -0.78 -6.26 7.68
N GLY A 21 0.35 -5.55 7.93
CA GLY A 21 1.34 -5.31 6.90
C GLY A 21 1.95 -6.59 6.35
N VAL A 22 2.04 -6.69 5.03
CA VAL A 22 2.71 -7.81 4.34
C VAL A 22 3.59 -7.26 3.23
N LEU A 23 4.85 -7.65 3.24
CA LEU A 23 5.82 -7.38 2.18
C LEU A 23 5.82 -8.53 1.17
N TYR A 24 5.79 -8.22 -0.11
CA TYR A 24 5.93 -9.18 -1.22
C TYR A 24 7.14 -8.80 -2.07
N PRO A 25 8.36 -9.27 -1.75
CA PRO A 25 9.53 -9.00 -2.58
C PRO A 25 9.33 -9.56 -3.99
N TYR A 26 9.63 -8.79 -5.02
CA TYR A 26 9.47 -9.27 -6.39
C TYR A 26 10.55 -10.30 -6.75
N ALA A 27 10.12 -11.36 -7.41
CA ALA A 27 10.97 -12.38 -8.00
C ALA A 27 10.59 -12.55 -9.47
N SER A 28 11.57 -12.45 -10.37
CA SER A 28 11.36 -12.59 -11.81
C SER A 28 10.28 -11.67 -12.41
N GLY A 29 10.13 -10.46 -11.87
CA GLY A 29 9.21 -9.45 -12.38
C GLY A 29 7.76 -9.55 -11.86
N ALA A 30 7.49 -10.43 -10.90
CA ALA A 30 6.18 -10.58 -10.25
C ALA A 30 6.32 -10.60 -8.72
N PRO A 31 5.25 -10.30 -7.97
CA PRO A 31 5.25 -10.46 -6.53
C PRO A 31 5.60 -11.89 -6.12
N GLY A 32 6.55 -12.05 -5.20
CA GLY A 32 6.93 -13.32 -4.60
C GLY A 32 6.07 -13.67 -3.37
N THR A 33 6.56 -14.62 -2.57
CA THR A 33 5.91 -15.04 -1.33
C THR A 33 5.87 -13.89 -0.32
N GLY A 34 4.73 -13.70 0.30
CA GLY A 34 4.51 -12.65 1.29
C GLY A 34 5.20 -12.94 2.62
N VAL A 35 5.71 -11.88 3.24
CA VAL A 35 6.32 -11.91 4.57
C VAL A 35 5.62 -10.88 5.46
N ALA A 36 5.20 -11.29 6.65
CA ALA A 36 4.54 -10.39 7.58
C ALA A 36 5.46 -9.25 8.02
N TRP A 37 4.98 -8.01 7.91
CA TRP A 37 5.68 -6.83 8.37
C TRP A 37 5.13 -6.38 9.71
N ASN A 38 5.85 -6.70 10.76
CA ASN A 38 5.51 -6.28 12.11
C ASN A 38 6.07 -4.89 12.40
N GLY A 39 5.38 -4.15 13.28
CA GLY A 39 5.86 -2.86 13.77
C GLY A 39 5.66 -1.70 12.82
N LEU A 40 4.78 -1.80 11.82
CA LEU A 40 4.32 -0.67 11.03
C LEU A 40 3.69 0.40 11.95
N THR A 41 4.11 1.63 11.79
CA THR A 41 3.56 2.79 12.50
C THR A 41 2.69 3.65 11.61
N SER A 42 3.09 3.83 10.35
CA SER A 42 2.30 4.55 9.34
C SER A 42 2.65 4.10 7.91
N VAL A 43 1.68 4.27 7.02
CA VAL A 43 1.89 4.34 5.58
C VAL A 43 1.22 5.62 5.11
N THR A 44 2.01 6.52 4.53
CA THR A 44 1.51 7.78 3.97
C THR A 44 1.48 7.65 2.47
N GLU A 45 0.30 7.79 1.88
CA GLU A 45 0.11 7.80 0.43
C GLU A 45 0.35 9.21 -0.10
N SER A 46 1.18 9.33 -1.11
CA SER A 46 1.61 10.61 -1.70
C SER A 46 1.54 10.54 -3.22
N PRO A 47 0.32 10.50 -3.80
CA PRO A 47 0.17 10.52 -5.25
C PRO A 47 0.72 11.83 -5.82
N SER A 48 1.36 11.75 -6.99
CA SER A 48 1.96 12.87 -7.69
C SER A 48 1.57 12.88 -9.17
N GLY A 49 1.97 13.90 -9.90
CA GLY A 49 1.60 14.04 -11.30
C GLY A 49 0.20 14.65 -11.51
N ALA A 50 -0.45 14.31 -12.60
CA ALA A 50 -1.75 14.86 -13.03
C ALA A 50 -1.79 16.41 -13.11
N GLU A 51 -0.63 17.05 -13.21
CA GLU A 51 -0.52 18.50 -13.30
C GLU A 51 -1.15 19.02 -14.59
N SER A 52 -1.79 20.18 -14.45
CA SER A 52 -2.44 20.86 -15.54
C SER A 52 -1.42 21.70 -16.33
N ASN A 53 -1.20 21.36 -17.58
CA ASN A 53 -0.37 22.14 -18.50
C ASN A 53 -1.24 22.81 -19.60
N PRO A 54 -1.67 24.05 -19.37
CA PRO A 54 -2.50 24.76 -20.33
C PRO A 54 -1.69 25.18 -21.56
N GLN A 55 -2.25 24.94 -22.75
CA GLN A 55 -1.71 25.39 -24.01
C GLN A 55 -2.58 26.54 -24.57
N TYR A 56 -1.93 27.57 -25.07
CA TYR A 56 -2.58 28.77 -25.57
C TYR A 56 -2.36 28.90 -27.07
N ALA A 57 -3.43 29.23 -27.80
CA ALA A 57 -3.42 29.62 -29.21
C ALA A 57 -4.46 30.71 -29.42
N ASP A 58 -4.26 31.58 -30.40
CA ASP A 58 -5.16 32.69 -30.71
C ASP A 58 -5.54 33.58 -29.52
N ASN A 59 -4.61 33.74 -28.56
CA ASN A 59 -4.76 34.49 -27.29
C ASN A 59 -5.81 33.92 -26.35
N ILE A 60 -6.21 32.67 -26.51
CA ILE A 60 -7.12 31.94 -25.60
C ILE A 60 -6.47 30.65 -25.11
N LYS A 61 -6.96 30.12 -23.98
CA LYS A 61 -6.61 28.78 -23.53
C LYS A 61 -7.23 27.75 -24.47
N TYR A 62 -6.42 27.23 -25.41
CA TYR A 62 -6.86 26.34 -26.46
C TYR A 62 -7.15 24.92 -25.96
N LEU A 63 -6.26 24.37 -25.13
CA LEU A 63 -6.43 23.06 -24.49
C LEU A 63 -5.65 22.98 -23.19
N ASN A 64 -5.94 21.93 -22.41
CA ASN A 64 -5.28 21.64 -21.15
C ASN A 64 -4.82 20.18 -21.15
N LEU A 65 -3.52 19.98 -21.24
CA LEU A 65 -2.91 18.65 -21.14
C LEU A 65 -2.68 18.32 -19.67
N ARG A 66 -2.89 17.06 -19.29
CA ARG A 66 -2.54 16.53 -17.97
C ARG A 66 -1.59 15.35 -18.12
N SER A 67 -0.55 15.30 -17.31
CA SER A 67 0.31 14.12 -17.17
C SER A 67 -0.45 12.95 -16.54
N ALA A 68 0.12 11.76 -16.61
CA ALA A 68 -0.38 10.63 -15.82
C ALA A 68 -0.16 10.90 -14.33
N GLU A 69 -1.03 10.34 -13.50
CA GLU A 69 -0.84 10.27 -12.07
C GLU A 69 0.12 9.13 -11.75
N GLU A 70 1.02 9.36 -10.83
CA GLU A 70 1.95 8.38 -10.27
C GLU A 70 1.64 8.20 -8.79
N PHE A 71 1.56 6.95 -8.35
CA PHE A 71 1.36 6.62 -6.95
C PHE A 71 2.72 6.44 -6.27
N GLY A 72 2.86 6.96 -5.08
CA GLY A 72 4.04 6.82 -4.23
C GLY A 72 3.66 7.04 -2.78
N GLY A 73 4.62 6.91 -1.88
CA GLY A 73 4.33 7.11 -0.47
C GLY A 73 5.54 6.90 0.42
N THR A 74 5.26 6.88 1.72
CA THR A 74 6.26 6.67 2.76
C THR A 74 5.79 5.59 3.72
N ILE A 75 6.63 4.62 4.01
CA ILE A 75 6.41 3.58 5.02
C ILE A 75 7.20 3.94 6.25
N GLU A 76 6.56 3.93 7.42
CA GLU A 76 7.24 4.08 8.70
C GLU A 76 7.02 2.87 9.59
N ALA A 77 8.09 2.44 10.29
CA ALA A 77 8.03 1.26 11.14
C ALA A 77 9.10 1.28 12.23
N PHE A 78 8.85 0.59 13.34
CA PHE A 78 9.86 0.34 14.37
C PHE A 78 10.81 -0.80 14.01
N THR A 79 10.38 -1.69 13.12
CA THR A 79 11.17 -2.83 12.64
C THR A 79 10.77 -3.22 11.24
N TYR A 80 11.53 -4.10 10.62
CA TYR A 80 11.26 -4.61 9.27
C TYR A 80 11.71 -6.07 9.14
N PRO A 81 11.08 -6.85 8.24
CA PRO A 81 11.48 -8.23 7.99
C PRO A 81 12.86 -8.29 7.30
N GLU A 82 13.57 -9.41 7.43
CA GLU A 82 14.92 -9.57 6.85
C GLU A 82 14.91 -9.41 5.32
N GLU A 83 13.85 -9.84 4.67
CA GLU A 83 13.62 -9.75 3.22
C GLU A 83 13.54 -8.30 2.72
N TRP A 84 13.16 -7.36 3.59
CA TRP A 84 13.16 -5.92 3.26
C TRP A 84 14.55 -5.41 2.88
N GLY A 85 15.61 -6.00 3.41
CA GLY A 85 16.98 -5.62 3.09
C GLY A 85 17.26 -5.57 1.58
N GLU A 86 16.78 -6.53 0.81
CA GLU A 86 16.96 -6.56 -0.65
C GLU A 86 16.17 -5.44 -1.36
N CYS A 87 15.02 -5.04 -0.80
CA CYS A 87 14.21 -3.92 -1.31
C CYS A 87 14.83 -2.55 -0.94
N ASP A 88 15.47 -2.45 0.22
CA ASP A 88 16.17 -1.24 0.70
C ASP A 88 17.62 -1.12 0.19
N GLY A 89 18.06 -2.01 -0.69
CA GLY A 89 19.41 -1.97 -1.27
C GLY A 89 20.49 -2.52 -0.35
N SER A 90 20.16 -3.49 0.48
CA SER A 90 21.12 -4.28 1.25
C SER A 90 21.19 -5.70 0.72
N LYS A 91 22.35 -6.34 0.84
CA LYS A 91 22.55 -7.75 0.51
C LYS A 91 23.30 -8.44 1.63
N SER A 92 22.82 -9.59 2.04
CA SER A 92 23.46 -10.40 3.10
C SER A 92 24.37 -11.47 2.47
N PRO A 93 25.71 -11.30 2.53
CA PRO A 93 26.66 -12.33 2.09
C PRO A 93 26.75 -13.49 3.08
N SER A 94 26.43 -13.27 4.34
CA SER A 94 26.35 -14.26 5.39
C SER A 94 25.43 -13.80 6.50
N LYS A 95 24.90 -14.72 7.29
CA LYS A 95 23.94 -14.41 8.36
C LYS A 95 24.46 -13.32 9.29
N GLY A 96 23.70 -12.24 9.42
CA GLY A 96 24.03 -11.11 10.29
C GLY A 96 25.04 -10.10 9.72
N VAL A 97 25.48 -10.26 8.46
CA VAL A 97 26.35 -9.30 7.76
C VAL A 97 25.58 -8.71 6.58
N TYR A 98 25.52 -7.40 6.48
CA TYR A 98 24.76 -6.70 5.45
C TYR A 98 25.63 -5.69 4.71
N PHE A 99 25.66 -5.77 3.39
CA PHE A 99 26.31 -4.82 2.50
C PHE A 99 25.26 -3.86 1.94
N GLY A 100 25.38 -2.59 2.26
CA GLY A 100 24.53 -1.52 1.70
C GLY A 100 24.91 -1.16 0.26
N GLN A 101 24.16 -0.21 -0.32
CA GLN A 101 24.40 0.35 -1.67
C GLN A 101 24.31 -0.70 -2.81
N GLN A 102 23.47 -1.70 -2.60
CA GLN A 102 23.20 -2.72 -3.59
C GLN A 102 21.99 -2.35 -4.45
N THR A 103 21.78 -3.08 -5.54
CA THR A 103 20.60 -2.92 -6.40
C THR A 103 19.34 -3.25 -5.59
N ARG A 104 18.38 -2.34 -5.60
CA ARG A 104 17.08 -2.52 -4.95
C ARG A 104 16.17 -3.43 -5.76
N LYS A 105 15.45 -4.29 -5.07
CA LYS A 105 14.35 -5.06 -5.67
C LYS A 105 13.04 -4.29 -5.55
N MET A 106 12.21 -4.45 -6.56
CA MET A 106 10.81 -4.04 -6.48
C MET A 106 10.08 -4.89 -5.45
N PHE A 107 9.01 -4.35 -4.89
CA PHE A 107 8.16 -5.05 -3.94
C PHE A 107 6.69 -4.69 -4.15
N GLY A 108 5.82 -5.53 -3.63
CA GLY A 108 4.44 -5.21 -3.35
C GLY A 108 4.24 -5.05 -1.85
N LEU A 109 3.26 -4.29 -1.46
CA LEU A 109 2.88 -4.09 -0.06
C LEU A 109 1.38 -4.29 0.08
N ALA A 110 0.95 -5.00 1.11
CA ALA A 110 -0.42 -4.97 1.56
C ALA A 110 -0.47 -4.50 3.01
N TYR A 111 -1.47 -3.72 3.35
CA TYR A 111 -1.76 -3.28 4.71
C TYR A 111 -3.25 -3.03 4.86
N ARG A 112 -3.69 -2.87 6.08
CA ARG A 112 -5.08 -2.66 6.40
C ARG A 112 -5.25 -1.45 7.30
N THR A 113 -6.22 -0.60 6.98
CA THR A 113 -6.71 0.44 7.88
C THR A 113 -8.04 0.02 8.49
N LYS A 114 -8.30 0.42 9.72
CA LYS A 114 -9.57 0.17 10.39
C LYS A 114 -10.61 1.19 9.95
N LEU A 115 -11.81 0.72 9.65
CA LEU A 115 -12.96 1.54 9.36
C LEU A 115 -13.90 1.49 10.56
N GLY A 116 -14.11 2.62 11.20
CA GLY A 116 -14.99 2.76 12.34
C GLY A 116 -16.25 3.58 12.04
N ASN A 117 -17.23 3.49 12.94
CA ASN A 117 -18.39 4.35 12.96
C ASN A 117 -18.72 4.79 14.39
N ASP A 118 -19.70 5.67 14.53
CA ASP A 118 -20.17 6.21 15.81
C ASP A 118 -20.97 5.22 16.67
N THR A 119 -21.27 4.01 16.18
CA THR A 119 -22.05 2.97 16.87
C THR A 119 -21.18 1.79 17.29
N ASP A 120 -20.39 1.26 16.34
CA ASP A 120 -19.60 0.03 16.51
C ASP A 120 -18.13 0.34 16.84
N GLY A 121 -17.74 1.62 16.84
CA GLY A 121 -16.35 2.01 17.03
C GLY A 121 -15.43 1.42 15.94
N ASP A 122 -14.22 1.03 16.32
CA ASP A 122 -13.17 0.48 15.43
C ASP A 122 -13.46 -0.95 14.93
N ASP A 123 -14.52 -1.59 15.42
CA ASP A 123 -14.91 -2.95 15.03
C ASP A 123 -15.91 -2.96 13.84
N TYR A 124 -16.25 -1.80 13.29
CA TYR A 124 -17.17 -1.70 12.17
C TYR A 124 -16.65 -2.44 10.95
N GLY A 125 -15.41 -2.21 10.53
CA GLY A 125 -14.82 -2.85 9.36
C GLY A 125 -13.36 -2.47 9.12
N TYR A 126 -12.88 -2.68 7.92
CA TYR A 126 -11.53 -2.30 7.50
C TYR A 126 -11.45 -2.10 5.99
N ILE A 127 -10.39 -1.43 5.56
CA ILE A 127 -10.01 -1.30 4.16
C ILE A 127 -8.67 -2.00 3.97
N LEU A 128 -8.61 -2.88 2.97
CA LEU A 128 -7.36 -3.48 2.50
C LEU A 128 -6.75 -2.59 1.43
N HIS A 129 -5.49 -2.27 1.58
CA HIS A 129 -4.69 -1.52 0.63
C HIS A 129 -3.66 -2.45 0.00
N LEU A 130 -3.57 -2.44 -1.32
CA LEU A 130 -2.66 -3.26 -2.11
C LEU A 130 -1.82 -2.34 -2.99
N VAL A 131 -0.51 -2.36 -2.80
CA VAL A 131 0.45 -1.55 -3.57
C VAL A 131 1.29 -2.46 -4.44
N TYR A 132 1.42 -2.12 -5.71
CA TYR A 132 2.12 -2.91 -6.73
C TYR A 132 3.33 -2.15 -7.28
N GLY A 133 4.36 -2.92 -7.63
CA GLY A 133 5.52 -2.39 -8.37
C GLY A 133 6.28 -1.29 -7.64
N ALA A 134 6.28 -1.31 -6.31
CA ALA A 134 6.97 -0.31 -5.50
C ALA A 134 8.49 -0.51 -5.51
N THR A 135 9.22 0.60 -5.48
CA THR A 135 10.67 0.64 -5.35
C THR A 135 11.04 1.64 -4.26
N ALA A 136 11.77 1.20 -3.25
CA ALA A 136 12.20 2.08 -2.17
C ALA A 136 13.30 3.04 -2.62
N SER A 137 13.19 4.30 -2.22
CA SER A 137 14.24 5.31 -2.36
C SER A 137 15.27 5.23 -1.23
N PRO A 138 16.51 5.73 -1.43
CA PRO A 138 17.46 5.88 -0.33
C PRO A 138 16.88 6.79 0.75
N SER A 139 16.77 6.28 1.97
CA SER A 139 16.17 7.01 3.09
C SER A 139 17.17 7.26 4.21
N GLU A 140 16.98 8.36 4.92
CA GLU A 140 17.78 8.72 6.09
C GLU A 140 17.46 7.75 7.25
N ARG A 141 18.49 7.40 8.01
CA ARG A 141 18.36 6.63 9.26
C ARG A 141 19.07 7.39 10.37
N GLN A 142 18.35 7.70 11.42
CA GLN A 142 18.89 8.39 12.59
C GLN A 142 18.98 7.45 13.78
N TYR A 143 20.14 7.43 14.42
CA TYR A 143 20.38 6.69 15.65
C TYR A 143 20.71 7.69 16.77
N GLN A 144 20.01 7.56 17.89
CA GLN A 144 20.16 8.47 19.03
C GLN A 144 20.61 7.70 20.26
N THR A 145 21.26 8.40 21.21
CA THR A 145 21.58 7.83 22.51
C THR A 145 20.33 7.69 23.36
N ILE A 146 20.32 6.69 24.23
CA ILE A 146 19.24 6.50 25.21
C ILE A 146 19.31 7.62 26.24
N ASN A 147 18.17 8.22 26.55
CA ASN A 147 17.98 9.25 27.56
C ASN A 147 16.94 8.82 28.61
N ASP A 148 16.51 9.74 29.47
CA ASP A 148 15.53 9.48 30.54
C ASP A 148 14.13 9.10 30.03
N SER A 149 13.84 9.37 28.73
CA SER A 149 12.61 9.00 28.04
C SER A 149 12.97 8.21 26.79
N PRO A 150 13.29 6.93 26.91
CA PRO A 150 13.74 6.13 25.75
C PRO A 150 12.59 5.94 24.75
N GLU A 151 12.85 6.30 23.49
CA GLU A 151 11.95 6.10 22.37
C GLU A 151 12.57 5.11 21.39
N PRO A 152 11.78 4.22 20.76
CA PRO A 152 12.30 3.36 19.71
C PRO A 152 12.69 4.18 18.48
N VAL A 153 13.69 3.71 17.75
CA VAL A 153 14.03 4.26 16.45
C VAL A 153 12.88 3.98 15.49
N THR A 154 12.37 5.01 14.84
CA THR A 154 11.42 4.87 13.73
C THR A 154 12.19 4.93 12.41
N PHE A 155 12.08 3.88 11.63
CA PHE A 155 12.58 3.84 10.26
C PHE A 155 11.53 4.42 9.33
N SER A 156 11.99 5.15 8.31
CA SER A 156 11.15 5.76 7.29
C SER A 156 11.72 5.48 5.91
N TRP A 157 10.89 5.06 4.96
CA TRP A 157 11.29 4.78 3.57
C TRP A 157 10.27 5.37 2.61
N GLU A 158 10.74 6.25 1.76
CA GLU A 158 9.96 6.69 0.61
C GLU A 158 9.98 5.61 -0.48
N PHE A 159 8.89 5.51 -1.21
CA PHE A 159 8.78 4.63 -2.37
C PHE A 159 8.00 5.31 -3.50
N ASP A 160 8.35 4.94 -4.71
CA ASP A 160 7.59 5.22 -5.92
C ASP A 160 7.14 3.90 -6.55
N THR A 161 6.18 3.97 -7.48
CA THR A 161 5.59 2.76 -8.04
C THR A 161 5.63 2.76 -9.56
N GLN A 162 5.68 1.55 -10.13
CA GLN A 162 5.42 1.29 -11.53
C GLN A 162 4.06 0.63 -11.66
N ALA A 163 3.10 1.34 -12.25
CA ALA A 163 1.74 0.85 -12.40
C ALA A 163 1.66 -0.39 -13.31
N VAL A 164 0.82 -1.34 -12.92
CA VAL A 164 0.56 -2.60 -13.62
C VAL A 164 -0.58 -2.40 -14.62
N ALA A 165 -0.40 -2.88 -15.84
CA ALA A 165 -1.44 -2.82 -16.87
C ALA A 165 -2.63 -3.72 -16.51
N VAL A 166 -3.84 -3.21 -16.71
CA VAL A 166 -5.11 -3.91 -16.44
C VAL A 166 -6.01 -3.75 -17.65
N GLU A 167 -6.51 -4.86 -18.19
CA GLU A 167 -7.38 -4.82 -19.36
C GLU A 167 -8.69 -4.06 -19.06
N GLY A 168 -9.02 -3.11 -19.92
CA GLY A 168 -10.22 -2.25 -19.78
C GLY A 168 -10.08 -1.07 -18.83
N TYR A 169 -8.93 -0.92 -18.16
CA TYR A 169 -8.66 0.16 -17.21
C TYR A 169 -7.31 0.83 -17.51
N LYS A 170 -7.07 1.99 -16.90
CA LYS A 170 -5.72 2.56 -16.88
C LYS A 170 -4.81 1.68 -16.00
N PRO A 171 -3.49 1.70 -16.23
CA PRO A 171 -2.56 1.01 -15.33
C PRO A 171 -2.75 1.42 -13.87
N VAL A 172 -2.67 0.45 -12.96
CA VAL A 172 -2.98 0.60 -11.53
C VAL A 172 -1.76 0.27 -10.70
N ALA A 173 -1.44 1.10 -9.73
CA ALA A 173 -0.39 0.84 -8.73
C ALA A 173 -0.94 0.64 -7.32
N HIS A 174 -2.18 1.07 -7.06
CA HIS A 174 -2.84 0.97 -5.76
C HIS A 174 -4.30 0.51 -5.93
N ILE A 175 -4.74 -0.41 -5.08
CA ILE A 175 -6.12 -0.89 -5.01
C ILE A 175 -6.57 -0.88 -3.55
N GLU A 176 -7.77 -0.37 -3.33
CA GLU A 176 -8.47 -0.43 -2.04
C GLU A 176 -9.65 -1.40 -2.12
N ILE A 177 -9.82 -2.21 -1.07
CA ILE A 177 -10.96 -3.12 -0.94
C ILE A 177 -11.64 -2.87 0.39
N ASN A 178 -12.84 -2.32 0.34
CA ASN A 178 -13.63 -2.03 1.55
C ASN A 178 -14.41 -3.28 1.99
N SER A 179 -14.12 -3.80 3.18
CA SER A 179 -14.72 -5.01 3.73
C SER A 179 -16.24 -4.96 3.89
N LYS A 180 -16.82 -3.76 3.98
CA LYS A 180 -18.27 -3.58 4.14
C LYS A 180 -19.03 -3.52 2.81
N LEU A 181 -18.35 -3.27 1.71
CA LEU A 181 -18.96 -3.10 0.39
C LEU A 181 -18.83 -4.32 -0.49
N VAL A 182 -17.87 -5.21 -0.20
CA VAL A 182 -17.67 -6.44 -0.98
C VAL A 182 -18.35 -7.65 -0.33
N ASP A 183 -18.53 -8.70 -1.11
CA ASP A 183 -19.06 -9.98 -0.61
C ASP A 183 -18.08 -10.60 0.41
N ALA A 184 -18.59 -10.95 1.60
CA ALA A 184 -17.76 -11.46 2.70
C ALA A 184 -17.09 -12.81 2.39
N GLN A 185 -17.71 -13.69 1.59
CA GLN A 185 -17.12 -14.98 1.23
C GLN A 185 -15.98 -14.80 0.23
N LYS A 186 -16.17 -13.90 -0.74
CA LYS A 186 -15.12 -13.54 -1.70
C LYS A 186 -13.94 -12.84 -1.00
N LEU A 187 -14.24 -11.97 -0.04
CA LEU A 187 -13.21 -11.30 0.76
C LEU A 187 -12.39 -12.31 1.56
N ALA A 188 -13.04 -13.26 2.25
CA ALA A 188 -12.34 -14.30 2.99
C ALA A 188 -11.47 -15.19 2.08
N ALA A 189 -11.95 -15.52 0.87
CA ALA A 189 -11.16 -16.25 -0.12
C ALA A 189 -9.95 -15.44 -0.63
N PHE A 190 -10.13 -14.13 -0.79
CA PHE A 190 -9.08 -13.20 -1.16
C PHE A 190 -8.01 -13.09 -0.07
N GLU A 191 -8.43 -12.91 1.19
CA GLU A 191 -7.52 -12.80 2.34
C GLU A 191 -6.74 -14.09 2.58
N LYS A 192 -7.37 -15.25 2.34
CA LYS A 192 -6.69 -16.55 2.39
C LYS A 192 -5.53 -16.61 1.38
N LYS A 193 -5.70 -16.05 0.19
CA LYS A 193 -4.63 -15.94 -0.81
C LYS A 193 -3.59 -14.89 -0.42
N LEU A 194 -4.04 -13.75 0.10
CA LEU A 194 -3.18 -12.64 0.50
C LEU A 194 -2.27 -13.00 1.68
N TYR A 195 -2.84 -13.57 2.73
CA TYR A 195 -2.13 -13.88 3.97
C TYR A 195 -1.62 -15.32 4.06
N GLY A 196 -2.08 -16.18 3.16
CA GLY A 196 -1.81 -17.62 3.22
C GLY A 196 -2.63 -18.37 4.27
N ASP A 197 -2.52 -19.68 4.24
CA ASP A 197 -3.02 -20.61 5.28
C ASP A 197 -2.12 -21.86 5.35
N THR A 198 -2.60 -22.93 6.00
CA THR A 198 -1.84 -24.19 6.14
C THR A 198 -1.44 -24.82 4.82
N ASP A 199 -2.19 -24.56 3.73
CA ASP A 199 -2.05 -25.22 2.43
C ASP A 199 -1.72 -24.24 1.29
N THR A 200 -1.71 -22.92 1.58
CA THR A 200 -1.52 -21.87 0.58
C THR A 200 -0.47 -20.86 1.05
N GLU A 201 0.58 -20.68 0.26
CA GLU A 201 1.55 -19.62 0.53
C GLU A 201 0.95 -18.23 0.31
N PRO A 202 1.31 -17.23 1.16
CA PRO A 202 0.84 -15.85 0.99
C PRO A 202 1.34 -15.25 -0.32
N SER A 203 0.43 -14.71 -1.10
CA SER A 203 0.75 -14.10 -2.40
C SER A 203 -0.09 -12.85 -2.65
N LEU A 204 0.49 -11.84 -3.29
CA LEU A 204 -0.23 -10.64 -3.70
C LEU A 204 -0.97 -10.89 -5.02
N PRO A 205 -2.31 -10.98 -5.02
CA PRO A 205 -3.07 -11.16 -6.25
C PRO A 205 -2.87 -9.98 -7.19
N LEU A 206 -2.60 -10.23 -8.46
CA LEU A 206 -2.46 -9.17 -9.45
C LEU A 206 -3.81 -8.46 -9.70
N PRO A 207 -3.81 -7.20 -10.17
CA PRO A 207 -5.04 -6.43 -10.40
C PRO A 207 -6.08 -7.14 -11.27
N ALA A 208 -5.68 -7.92 -12.27
CA ALA A 208 -6.57 -8.72 -13.10
C ALA A 208 -7.27 -9.84 -12.31
N GLU A 209 -6.59 -10.44 -11.33
CA GLU A 209 -7.18 -11.45 -10.44
C GLU A 209 -8.15 -10.82 -9.46
N VAL A 210 -7.85 -9.61 -8.95
CA VAL A 210 -8.78 -8.84 -8.11
C VAL A 210 -10.08 -8.59 -8.85
N LEU A 211 -10.03 -8.16 -10.12
CA LEU A 211 -11.23 -7.99 -10.96
C LEU A 211 -12.01 -9.30 -11.19
N THR A 212 -11.32 -10.42 -11.27
CA THR A 212 -11.98 -11.74 -11.42
C THR A 212 -12.74 -12.14 -10.16
N LEU A 213 -12.18 -11.85 -8.99
CA LEU A 213 -12.81 -12.13 -7.69
C LEU A 213 -13.95 -11.17 -7.36
N PHE A 214 -13.77 -9.89 -7.72
CA PHE A 214 -14.74 -8.81 -7.49
C PHE A 214 -15.17 -8.20 -8.85
N PRO A 215 -15.94 -8.95 -9.68
CA PRO A 215 -16.35 -8.45 -11.00
C PRO A 215 -17.24 -7.23 -10.85
N ALA A 216 -17.17 -6.32 -11.83
CA ALA A 216 -18.09 -5.20 -11.94
C ALA A 216 -19.54 -5.71 -11.99
N SER A 217 -20.41 -5.13 -11.17
CA SER A 217 -21.84 -5.43 -11.09
C SER A 217 -22.64 -4.74 -12.19
#